data_b43d6c7c930b0bed89d3e8d186aaeebd
#
_entry.id   b43d6c7c930b0bed89d3e8d186aaeebd
#
_cell.length_a   1.000
_cell.length_b   1.000
_cell.length_c   1.000
_cell.angle_alpha   90.00
_cell.angle_beta   90.00
_cell.angle_gamma   90.00
#
_symmetry.space_group_name_H-M   'P 1'
#
loop_
_entity.id
_entity.type
_entity.pdbx_description
1 polymer ?
#
loop_
_entity_poly.entity_id
_entity_poly.type
_entity_poly.pdbx_seq_one_letter_code
_entity_poly.pdbx_strand_id
1 'polypeptide(L)'
;MKTTGKKTLGERINALLTRMIRFVTYDIWRITENEVSGLKELYINIIKTIILAVRGFQSENLQTKASALTHSTLLSIVPLLAVLLGIAKGFGFQNTVRQELFDYFPGHEVELTKAFEFVESYLEQAQGGVIIGVGLILLFYTVVNLISSIEDTFNDIWQIQKSRPWYRKLSDYLALFLILPVLMTASSGLSIFLSTLQNSFISQYFFFTPLVELILNITPYLITILAFTGLYISLPNTKVRFVNGLVAGILSGIAFQFFQFIYISGQIWVSKYNAIYGSFAALPLLLLWLQLSWLICLFGAEISYASQNVKKFSFERDSKNISRRYKDFLTLLIASLIVKRFVKGEKPYTADELSDAYRIPIRITTQILYQLTELHIIIEVNYGDDERVVHYQPAIDVNKITVSYLLTRMDEYGSENFKIDTSKLFSKEWKALLKTREDMIKANDNILLKDL
;
A
#
# COMPACT_ATOMS: atom_id res chain seq x y z
N MET A 1 -15.86 -8.05 -58.34
CA MET A 1 -16.97 -7.84 -57.41
C MET A 1 -16.50 -8.26 -56.00
N LYS A 2 -16.09 -7.31 -55.14
CA LYS A 2 -15.72 -7.61 -53.74
C LYS A 2 -17.00 -7.54 -52.91
N THR A 3 -17.51 -8.64 -52.46
CA THR A 3 -18.64 -8.72 -51.52
C THR A 3 -18.16 -8.24 -50.15
N THR A 4 -18.52 -7.03 -49.80
CA THR A 4 -18.41 -6.48 -48.44
C THR A 4 -19.45 -7.17 -47.57
N GLY A 5 -19.09 -8.33 -47.00
CA GLY A 5 -19.91 -9.02 -46.01
C GLY A 5 -20.09 -8.11 -44.78
N LYS A 6 -21.32 -7.75 -44.48
CA LYS A 6 -21.66 -7.07 -43.19
C LYS A 6 -21.25 -8.02 -42.06
N LYS A 7 -20.23 -7.62 -41.29
CA LYS A 7 -19.82 -8.37 -40.08
C LYS A 7 -21.04 -8.58 -39.19
N THR A 8 -21.25 -9.82 -38.73
CA THR A 8 -22.33 -10.16 -37.81
C THR A 8 -22.20 -9.36 -36.48
N LEU A 9 -23.30 -9.14 -35.77
CA LEU A 9 -23.30 -8.42 -34.51
C LEU A 9 -22.28 -9.03 -33.52
N GLY A 10 -22.15 -10.36 -33.49
CA GLY A 10 -21.15 -11.09 -32.68
C GLY A 10 -19.71 -10.75 -33.04
N GLU A 11 -19.40 -10.70 -34.35
CA GLU A 11 -18.05 -10.32 -34.83
C GLU A 11 -17.70 -8.85 -34.51
N ARG A 12 -18.69 -7.94 -34.52
CA ARG A 12 -18.49 -6.57 -34.11
C ARG A 12 -18.23 -6.45 -32.61
N ILE A 13 -18.98 -7.19 -31.78
CA ILE A 13 -18.79 -7.22 -30.32
C ILE A 13 -17.41 -7.83 -29.99
N ASN A 14 -17.02 -8.93 -30.59
CA ASN A 14 -15.71 -9.54 -30.38
C ASN A 14 -14.56 -8.62 -30.84
N ALA A 15 -14.71 -7.93 -31.95
CA ALA A 15 -13.71 -6.97 -32.43
C ALA A 15 -13.59 -5.76 -31.49
N LEU A 16 -14.70 -5.26 -30.93
CA LEU A 16 -14.69 -4.18 -29.92
C LEU A 16 -14.05 -4.65 -28.62
N LEU A 17 -14.41 -5.82 -28.12
CA LEU A 17 -13.82 -6.42 -26.91
C LEU A 17 -12.30 -6.61 -27.07
N THR A 18 -11.87 -7.17 -28.19
CA THR A 18 -10.43 -7.36 -28.48
C THR A 18 -9.70 -6.01 -28.55
N ARG A 19 -10.33 -4.99 -29.14
CA ARG A 19 -9.75 -3.64 -29.20
C ARG A 19 -9.68 -2.98 -27.82
N MET A 20 -10.72 -3.13 -27.01
CA MET A 20 -10.72 -2.63 -25.62
C MET A 20 -9.67 -3.35 -24.76
N ILE A 21 -9.60 -4.67 -24.85
CA ILE A 21 -8.58 -5.46 -24.14
C ILE A 21 -7.18 -5.01 -24.56
N ARG A 22 -6.93 -4.85 -25.85
CA ARG A 22 -5.64 -4.37 -26.36
C ARG A 22 -5.33 -2.96 -25.87
N PHE A 23 -6.30 -2.06 -25.88
CA PHE A 23 -6.13 -0.70 -25.38
C PHE A 23 -5.76 -0.69 -23.90
N VAL A 24 -6.52 -1.39 -23.04
CA VAL A 24 -6.32 -1.48 -21.60
C VAL A 24 -5.00 -2.18 -21.23
N THR A 25 -4.60 -3.22 -22.00
CA THR A 25 -3.41 -4.03 -21.70
C THR A 25 -2.13 -3.50 -22.31
N TYR A 26 -2.18 -2.70 -23.36
CA TYR A 26 -1.01 -2.31 -24.15
C TYR A 26 -0.97 -0.82 -24.53
N ASP A 27 -1.97 -0.35 -25.28
CA ASP A 27 -1.87 0.95 -25.94
C ASP A 27 -1.86 2.10 -24.94
N ILE A 28 -2.67 2.02 -23.86
CA ILE A 28 -2.77 3.07 -22.82
C ILE A 28 -1.44 3.31 -22.09
N TRP A 29 -0.61 2.24 -21.94
CA TRP A 29 0.67 2.32 -21.22
C TRP A 29 1.79 2.98 -22.03
N ARG A 30 1.60 3.13 -23.35
CA ARG A 30 2.52 3.80 -24.26
C ARG A 30 2.27 5.29 -24.40
N ILE A 31 1.08 5.75 -23.99
CA ILE A 31 0.75 7.18 -24.05
C ILE A 31 1.58 7.89 -22.97
N THR A 32 2.50 8.76 -23.42
CA THR A 32 3.35 9.59 -22.56
C THR A 32 2.71 10.96 -22.33
N GLU A 33 3.09 11.62 -21.22
CA GLU A 33 2.57 12.95 -20.85
C GLU A 33 2.81 14.01 -21.91
N ASN A 34 3.87 13.88 -22.69
CA ASN A 34 4.21 14.83 -23.75
C ASN A 34 3.28 14.75 -24.98
N GLU A 35 2.51 13.67 -25.11
CA GLU A 35 1.57 13.47 -26.23
C GLU A 35 0.16 13.96 -25.90
N VAL A 36 -0.11 14.17 -24.59
CA VAL A 36 -1.46 14.51 -24.11
C VAL A 36 -1.36 15.55 -23.00
N SER A 37 -2.09 16.65 -23.10
CA SER A 37 -2.07 17.73 -22.12
C SER A 37 -3.45 18.00 -21.51
N GLY A 38 -3.46 18.48 -20.27
CA GLY A 38 -4.65 18.97 -19.58
C GLY A 38 -5.65 17.87 -19.18
N LEU A 39 -6.93 18.07 -19.45
CA LEU A 39 -8.01 17.15 -19.04
C LEU A 39 -7.86 15.72 -19.59
N LYS A 40 -7.26 15.56 -20.77
CA LYS A 40 -7.03 14.24 -21.37
C LYS A 40 -5.98 13.45 -20.59
N GLU A 41 -4.93 14.10 -20.12
CA GLU A 41 -3.91 13.50 -19.27
C GLU A 41 -4.53 13.01 -17.95
N LEU A 42 -5.34 13.85 -17.30
CA LEU A 42 -6.04 13.49 -16.07
C LEU A 42 -6.90 12.24 -16.28
N TYR A 43 -7.67 12.20 -17.36
CA TYR A 43 -8.56 11.06 -17.66
C TYR A 43 -7.78 9.76 -17.91
N ILE A 44 -6.67 9.83 -18.66
CA ILE A 44 -5.80 8.69 -18.91
C ILE A 44 -5.17 8.19 -17.61
N ASN A 45 -4.71 9.09 -16.75
CA ASN A 45 -4.11 8.73 -15.46
C ASN A 45 -5.14 8.08 -14.52
N ILE A 46 -6.39 8.55 -14.52
CA ILE A 46 -7.47 7.89 -13.76
C ILE A 46 -7.70 6.46 -14.26
N ILE A 47 -7.81 6.27 -15.58
CA ILE A 47 -8.00 4.93 -16.15
C ILE A 47 -6.82 4.02 -15.82
N LYS A 48 -5.58 4.50 -15.98
CA LYS A 48 -4.36 3.76 -15.62
C LYS A 48 -4.37 3.38 -14.14
N THR A 49 -4.74 4.31 -13.25
CA THR A 49 -4.84 4.06 -11.80
C THR A 49 -5.84 2.96 -11.48
N ILE A 50 -7.03 3.01 -12.08
CA ILE A 50 -8.05 1.96 -11.88
C ILE A 50 -7.54 0.60 -12.37
N ILE A 51 -6.92 0.54 -13.55
CA ILE A 51 -6.37 -0.70 -14.09
C ILE A 51 -5.28 -1.27 -13.18
N LEU A 52 -4.39 -0.41 -12.67
CA LEU A 52 -3.33 -0.80 -11.73
C LEU A 52 -3.92 -1.32 -10.42
N ALA A 53 -4.89 -0.60 -9.84
CA ALA A 53 -5.52 -1.01 -8.59
C ALA A 53 -6.25 -2.36 -8.72
N VAL A 54 -6.97 -2.59 -9.84
CA VAL A 54 -7.61 -3.89 -10.11
C VAL A 54 -6.57 -5.00 -10.31
N ARG A 55 -5.45 -4.71 -10.97
CA ARG A 55 -4.35 -5.66 -11.14
C ARG A 55 -3.68 -5.96 -9.79
N GLY A 56 -3.41 -4.92 -8.98
CA GLY A 56 -2.85 -5.05 -7.64
C GLY A 56 -3.74 -5.88 -6.73
N PHE A 57 -5.05 -5.71 -6.80
CA PHE A 57 -6.01 -6.53 -6.05
C PHE A 57 -5.77 -8.04 -6.22
N GLN A 58 -5.46 -8.49 -7.44
CA GLN A 58 -5.19 -9.89 -7.73
C GLN A 58 -3.74 -10.28 -7.43
N SER A 59 -2.76 -9.46 -7.86
CA SER A 59 -1.33 -9.79 -7.72
C SER A 59 -0.87 -9.80 -6.27
N GLU A 60 -1.42 -8.93 -5.43
CA GLU A 60 -1.10 -8.81 -4.01
C GLU A 60 -1.98 -9.68 -3.11
N ASN A 61 -2.89 -10.47 -3.71
CA ASN A 61 -3.80 -11.36 -2.98
C ASN A 61 -4.57 -10.63 -1.85
N LEU A 62 -5.13 -9.44 -2.14
CA LEU A 62 -5.78 -8.61 -1.13
C LEU A 62 -6.90 -9.33 -0.40
N GLN A 63 -7.60 -10.27 -1.04
CA GLN A 63 -8.63 -11.07 -0.40
C GLN A 63 -8.05 -11.93 0.74
N THR A 64 -6.90 -12.56 0.54
CA THR A 64 -6.22 -13.37 1.55
C THR A 64 -5.71 -12.49 2.68
N LYS A 65 -5.12 -11.34 2.37
CA LYS A 65 -4.65 -10.35 3.35
C LYS A 65 -5.82 -9.81 4.18
N ALA A 66 -6.96 -9.48 3.56
CA ALA A 66 -8.17 -9.07 4.27
C ALA A 66 -8.69 -10.16 5.22
N SER A 67 -8.67 -11.44 4.81
CA SER A 67 -9.06 -12.56 5.67
C SER A 67 -8.12 -12.71 6.87
N ALA A 68 -6.81 -12.59 6.66
CA ALA A 68 -5.82 -12.64 7.73
C ALA A 68 -6.02 -11.50 8.75
N LEU A 69 -6.25 -10.27 8.26
CA LEU A 69 -6.53 -9.11 9.11
C LEU A 69 -7.86 -9.26 9.85
N THR A 70 -8.89 -9.82 9.21
CA THR A 70 -10.18 -10.12 9.86
C THR A 70 -10.00 -11.05 11.03
N HIS A 71 -9.27 -12.14 10.84
CA HIS A 71 -8.98 -13.09 11.92
C HIS A 71 -8.16 -12.44 13.05
N SER A 72 -7.12 -11.70 12.70
CA SER A 72 -6.30 -10.98 13.69
C SER A 72 -7.09 -9.94 14.45
N THR A 73 -7.99 -9.19 13.77
CA THR A 73 -8.87 -8.20 14.39
C THR A 73 -9.85 -8.86 15.36
N LEU A 74 -10.48 -9.96 14.94
CA LEU A 74 -11.43 -10.69 15.79
C LEU A 74 -10.78 -11.16 17.09
N LEU A 75 -9.57 -11.72 17.03
CA LEU A 75 -8.82 -12.16 18.21
C LEU A 75 -8.36 -10.99 19.09
N SER A 76 -8.14 -9.84 18.49
CA SER A 76 -7.62 -8.65 19.20
C SER A 76 -8.69 -7.69 19.67
N ILE A 77 -9.98 -7.91 19.36
CA ILE A 77 -11.05 -6.95 19.69
C ILE A 77 -11.18 -6.74 21.21
N VAL A 78 -11.15 -7.81 21.98
CA VAL A 78 -11.23 -7.75 23.46
C VAL A 78 -9.96 -7.12 24.05
N PRO A 79 -8.75 -7.56 23.70
CA PRO A 79 -7.50 -6.89 24.07
C PRO A 79 -7.48 -5.39 23.72
N LEU A 80 -7.91 -5.04 22.52
CA LEU A 80 -7.96 -3.65 22.05
C LEU A 80 -8.87 -2.79 22.92
N LEU A 81 -10.11 -3.27 23.15
CA LEU A 81 -11.06 -2.60 24.00
C LEU A 81 -10.58 -2.51 25.46
N ALA A 82 -9.92 -3.54 25.98
CA ALA A 82 -9.37 -3.51 27.33
C ALA A 82 -8.31 -2.42 27.50
N VAL A 83 -7.39 -2.29 26.54
CA VAL A 83 -6.36 -1.25 26.56
C VAL A 83 -7.01 0.14 26.42
N LEU A 84 -7.92 0.30 25.43
CA LEU A 84 -8.60 1.57 25.17
C LEU A 84 -9.40 2.06 26.40
N LEU A 85 -10.25 1.18 26.97
CA LEU A 85 -11.07 1.51 28.13
C LEU A 85 -10.25 1.65 29.41
N GLY A 86 -9.15 0.87 29.55
CA GLY A 86 -8.21 1.03 30.65
C GLY A 86 -7.55 2.42 30.67
N ILE A 87 -7.12 2.89 29.52
CA ILE A 87 -6.59 4.24 29.33
C ILE A 87 -7.68 5.29 29.58
N ALA A 88 -8.85 5.14 28.95
CA ALA A 88 -9.98 6.05 29.11
C ALA A 88 -10.43 6.15 30.58
N LYS A 89 -10.41 5.04 31.34
CA LYS A 89 -10.71 4.99 32.78
C LYS A 89 -9.68 5.80 33.59
N GLY A 90 -8.40 5.68 33.23
CA GLY A 90 -7.34 6.46 33.88
C GLY A 90 -7.51 7.98 33.75
N PHE A 91 -8.12 8.45 32.66
CA PHE A 91 -8.45 9.84 32.40
C PHE A 91 -9.89 10.25 32.80
N GLY A 92 -10.71 9.31 33.26
CA GLY A 92 -12.12 9.58 33.63
C GLY A 92 -13.11 9.62 32.47
N PHE A 93 -12.73 9.18 31.28
CA PHE A 93 -13.56 9.24 30.04
C PHE A 93 -14.19 7.92 29.62
N GLN A 94 -14.19 6.90 30.48
CA GLN A 94 -14.64 5.55 30.14
C GLN A 94 -16.05 5.49 29.53
N ASN A 95 -17.01 6.20 30.14
CA ASN A 95 -18.41 6.19 29.70
C ASN A 95 -18.58 6.88 28.34
N THR A 96 -17.86 7.98 28.11
CA THR A 96 -17.87 8.71 26.85
C THR A 96 -17.33 7.84 25.72
N VAL A 97 -16.17 7.20 25.93
CA VAL A 97 -15.56 6.30 24.92
C VAL A 97 -16.47 5.12 24.63
N ARG A 98 -17.14 4.54 25.65
CA ARG A 98 -18.11 3.45 25.48
C ARG A 98 -19.28 3.89 24.59
N GLN A 99 -19.86 5.06 24.85
CA GLN A 99 -20.97 5.59 24.07
C GLN A 99 -20.56 5.87 22.63
N GLU A 100 -19.42 6.52 22.40
CA GLU A 100 -18.88 6.77 21.07
C GLU A 100 -18.67 5.48 20.28
N LEU A 101 -18.19 4.40 20.92
CA LEU A 101 -18.03 3.12 20.25
C LEU A 101 -19.36 2.53 19.77
N PHE A 102 -20.44 2.66 20.53
CA PHE A 102 -21.78 2.27 20.06
C PHE A 102 -22.24 3.12 18.88
N ASP A 103 -21.97 4.43 18.92
CA ASP A 103 -22.38 5.36 17.86
C ASP A 103 -21.59 5.14 16.56
N TYR A 104 -20.28 4.79 16.65
CA TYR A 104 -19.43 4.49 15.48
C TYR A 104 -19.67 3.11 14.86
N PHE A 105 -20.20 2.16 15.63
CA PHE A 105 -20.44 0.79 15.16
C PHE A 105 -21.93 0.39 15.26
N PRO A 106 -22.82 1.11 14.59
CA PRO A 106 -24.24 0.79 14.62
C PRO A 106 -24.48 -0.60 13.99
N GLY A 107 -25.37 -1.38 14.61
CA GLY A 107 -25.65 -2.76 14.20
C GLY A 107 -24.77 -3.83 14.85
N HIS A 108 -23.82 -3.43 15.71
CA HIS A 108 -22.92 -4.33 16.45
C HIS A 108 -23.05 -4.20 17.97
N GLU A 109 -24.22 -3.74 18.44
CA GLU A 109 -24.45 -3.46 19.87
C GLU A 109 -24.33 -4.71 20.72
N VAL A 110 -24.76 -5.87 20.20
CA VAL A 110 -24.72 -7.16 20.92
C VAL A 110 -23.28 -7.62 21.11
N GLU A 111 -22.47 -7.55 20.06
CA GLU A 111 -21.07 -7.96 20.07
C GLU A 111 -20.23 -7.02 20.96
N LEU A 112 -20.46 -5.72 20.84
CA LEU A 112 -19.80 -4.72 21.69
C LEU A 112 -20.17 -4.90 23.16
N THR A 113 -21.45 -5.12 23.48
CA THR A 113 -21.89 -5.35 24.86
C THR A 113 -21.17 -6.55 25.47
N LYS A 114 -21.14 -7.69 24.76
CA LYS A 114 -20.42 -8.88 25.22
C LYS A 114 -18.93 -8.62 25.40
N ALA A 115 -18.30 -7.89 24.45
CA ALA A 115 -16.89 -7.54 24.57
C ALA A 115 -16.63 -6.65 25.79
N PHE A 116 -17.52 -5.68 26.08
CA PHE A 116 -17.42 -4.86 27.28
C PHE A 116 -17.59 -5.66 28.58
N GLU A 117 -18.56 -6.59 28.63
CA GLU A 117 -18.73 -7.48 29.79
C GLU A 117 -17.48 -8.30 30.05
N PHE A 118 -16.82 -8.84 29.03
CA PHE A 118 -15.54 -9.54 29.17
C PHE A 118 -14.44 -8.61 29.69
N VAL A 119 -14.33 -7.38 29.16
CA VAL A 119 -13.33 -6.41 29.61
C VAL A 119 -13.56 -5.99 31.06
N GLU A 120 -14.80 -5.68 31.44
CA GLU A 120 -15.18 -5.31 32.81
C GLU A 120 -14.89 -6.43 33.80
N SER A 121 -15.32 -7.67 33.48
CA SER A 121 -15.02 -8.84 34.29
C SER A 121 -13.52 -9.07 34.47
N TYR A 122 -12.74 -8.88 33.40
CA TYR A 122 -11.29 -8.97 33.46
C TYR A 122 -10.66 -7.89 34.34
N LEU A 123 -11.10 -6.64 34.19
CA LEU A 123 -10.61 -5.49 34.97
C LEU A 123 -11.01 -5.58 36.45
N GLU A 124 -12.17 -6.16 36.79
CA GLU A 124 -12.62 -6.36 38.16
C GLU A 124 -11.89 -7.51 38.86
N GLN A 125 -11.66 -8.62 38.16
CA GLN A 125 -10.89 -9.75 38.69
C GLN A 125 -9.41 -9.42 38.84
N ALA A 126 -8.97 -8.35 38.19
CA ALA A 126 -7.61 -7.83 38.22
C ALA A 126 -7.19 -7.18 39.56
N GLN A 127 -7.67 -7.65 40.72
CA GLN A 127 -7.34 -7.07 42.03
C GLN A 127 -6.07 -7.64 42.70
N GLY A 128 -5.27 -8.47 42.07
CA GLY A 128 -4.13 -9.13 42.74
C GLY A 128 -2.89 -9.38 41.90
N GLY A 129 -1.86 -8.60 42.10
CA GLY A 129 -0.44 -8.95 41.97
C GLY A 129 0.14 -9.21 40.57
N VAL A 130 1.15 -10.11 40.51
CA VAL A 130 2.00 -10.40 39.36
C VAL A 130 1.22 -10.95 38.14
N ILE A 131 0.14 -11.71 38.37
CA ILE A 131 -0.67 -12.34 37.30
C ILE A 131 -1.32 -11.27 36.43
N ILE A 132 -1.70 -10.13 37.01
CA ILE A 132 -2.28 -9.00 36.28
C ILE A 132 -1.25 -8.33 35.38
N GLY A 133 -0.05 -8.12 35.89
CA GLY A 133 1.02 -7.53 35.11
C GLY A 133 1.33 -8.35 33.85
N VAL A 134 1.39 -9.68 33.99
CA VAL A 134 1.59 -10.60 32.86
C VAL A 134 0.40 -10.53 31.88
N GLY A 135 -0.85 -10.55 32.40
CA GLY A 135 -2.05 -10.44 31.56
C GLY A 135 -2.11 -9.15 30.77
N LEU A 136 -1.79 -7.99 31.40
CA LEU A 136 -1.75 -6.69 30.74
C LEU A 136 -0.67 -6.64 29.64
N ILE A 137 0.51 -7.20 29.90
CA ILE A 137 1.58 -7.29 28.91
C ILE A 137 1.13 -8.13 27.70
N LEU A 138 0.47 -9.26 27.93
CA LEU A 138 -0.06 -10.12 26.86
C LEU A 138 -1.14 -9.39 26.03
N LEU A 139 -2.07 -8.68 26.67
CA LEU A 139 -3.08 -7.87 25.98
C LEU A 139 -2.41 -6.82 25.12
N PHE A 140 -1.47 -6.07 25.68
CA PHE A 140 -0.74 -5.03 24.96
C PHE A 140 0.07 -5.62 23.80
N TYR A 141 0.75 -6.74 23.99
CA TYR A 141 1.46 -7.46 22.93
C TYR A 141 0.52 -7.85 21.78
N THR A 142 -0.67 -8.38 22.09
CA THR A 142 -1.66 -8.78 21.08
C THR A 142 -2.09 -7.59 20.22
N VAL A 143 -2.30 -6.43 20.84
CA VAL A 143 -2.68 -5.19 20.17
C VAL A 143 -1.54 -4.67 19.29
N VAL A 144 -0.31 -4.65 19.81
CA VAL A 144 0.88 -4.25 19.02
C VAL A 144 1.06 -5.17 17.82
N ASN A 145 0.85 -6.46 18.00
CA ASN A 145 0.95 -7.44 16.91
C ASN A 145 -0.12 -7.22 15.83
N LEU A 146 -1.36 -6.90 16.22
CA LEU A 146 -2.41 -6.55 15.27
C LEU A 146 -2.00 -5.35 14.42
N ILE A 147 -1.59 -4.23 15.06
CA ILE A 147 -1.24 -3.02 14.33
C ILE A 147 0.01 -3.24 13.46
N SER A 148 0.97 -4.05 13.94
CA SER A 148 2.12 -4.45 13.13
C SER A 148 1.69 -5.24 11.89
N SER A 149 0.74 -6.17 12.01
CA SER A 149 0.20 -6.94 10.88
C SER A 149 -0.50 -6.04 9.86
N ILE A 150 -1.21 -5.00 10.33
CA ILE A 150 -1.82 -4.00 9.46
C ILE A 150 -0.73 -3.21 8.74
N GLU A 151 0.27 -2.67 9.46
CA GLU A 151 1.39 -1.93 8.88
C GLU A 151 2.15 -2.77 7.84
N ASP A 152 2.46 -4.02 8.16
CA ASP A 152 3.18 -4.93 7.27
C ASP A 152 2.36 -5.19 5.99
N THR A 153 1.03 -5.35 6.10
CA THR A 153 0.13 -5.48 4.94
C THR A 153 0.15 -4.23 4.05
N PHE A 154 0.16 -3.03 4.65
CA PHE A 154 0.27 -1.78 3.91
C PHE A 154 1.65 -1.62 3.27
N ASN A 155 2.72 -1.99 3.97
CA ASN A 155 4.08 -1.97 3.42
C ASN A 155 4.21 -2.93 2.23
N ASP A 156 3.58 -4.10 2.27
CA ASP A 156 3.54 -5.03 1.14
C ASP A 156 2.87 -4.40 -0.08
N ILE A 157 1.69 -3.75 0.09
CA ILE A 157 0.99 -3.05 -1.00
C ILE A 157 1.90 -1.96 -1.60
N TRP A 158 2.64 -1.25 -0.74
CA TRP A 158 3.58 -0.21 -1.16
C TRP A 158 4.95 -0.75 -1.62
N GLN A 159 5.12 -2.08 -1.64
CA GLN A 159 6.35 -2.78 -2.05
C GLN A 159 7.58 -2.34 -1.23
N ILE A 160 7.39 -2.08 0.08
CA ILE A 160 8.41 -1.64 1.02
C ILE A 160 8.97 -2.87 1.72
N GLN A 161 10.27 -3.12 1.59
CA GLN A 161 10.93 -4.28 2.19
C GLN A 161 11.40 -4.03 3.63
N LYS A 162 11.62 -2.77 4.02
CA LYS A 162 12.11 -2.41 5.36
C LYS A 162 10.94 -1.98 6.26
N SER A 163 10.59 -2.80 7.24
CA SER A 163 9.67 -2.44 8.32
C SER A 163 10.31 -1.45 9.29
N ARG A 164 9.49 -0.66 10.00
CA ARG A 164 9.98 0.21 11.08
C ARG A 164 10.62 -0.62 12.19
N PRO A 165 11.69 -0.13 12.85
CA PRO A 165 12.28 -0.79 14.02
C PRO A 165 11.25 -0.88 15.15
N TRP A 166 11.29 -1.97 15.94
CA TRP A 166 10.28 -2.31 16.94
C TRP A 166 10.02 -1.21 17.98
N TYR A 167 11.08 -0.49 18.41
CA TYR A 167 10.96 0.60 19.40
C TYR A 167 10.16 1.78 18.85
N ARG A 168 10.27 2.07 17.55
CA ARG A 168 9.50 3.12 16.89
C ARG A 168 8.04 2.72 16.71
N LYS A 169 7.79 1.45 16.31
CA LYS A 169 6.44 0.88 16.29
C LYS A 169 5.75 1.03 17.65
N LEU A 170 6.46 0.66 18.72
CA LEU A 170 5.96 0.76 20.10
C LEU A 170 5.59 2.20 20.48
N SER A 171 6.47 3.16 20.19
CA SER A 171 6.24 4.58 20.51
C SER A 171 5.04 5.14 19.72
N ASP A 172 4.98 4.87 18.40
CA ASP A 172 3.92 5.36 17.52
C ASP A 172 2.55 4.79 17.92
N TYR A 173 2.50 3.49 18.29
CA TYR A 173 1.26 2.84 18.69
C TYR A 173 0.81 3.27 20.09
N LEU A 174 1.74 3.44 21.03
CA LEU A 174 1.41 3.98 22.34
C LEU A 174 0.85 5.40 22.24
N ALA A 175 1.46 6.25 21.40
CA ALA A 175 0.95 7.60 21.15
C ALA A 175 -0.47 7.56 20.57
N LEU A 176 -0.75 6.68 19.62
CA LEU A 176 -2.07 6.50 19.03
C LEU A 176 -3.12 6.10 20.09
N PHE A 177 -2.79 5.15 20.98
CA PHE A 177 -3.69 4.71 22.05
C PHE A 177 -3.95 5.79 23.11
N LEU A 178 -2.98 6.68 23.37
CA LEU A 178 -3.18 7.81 24.29
C LEU A 178 -4.03 8.91 23.65
N ILE A 179 -3.84 9.18 22.37
CA ILE A 179 -4.54 10.25 21.66
C ILE A 179 -5.98 9.87 21.33
N LEU A 180 -6.25 8.60 21.00
CA LEU A 180 -7.55 8.13 20.49
C LEU A 180 -8.70 8.41 21.51
N PRO A 181 -8.62 8.08 22.81
CA PRO A 181 -9.66 8.41 23.77
C PRO A 181 -9.89 9.92 23.92
N VAL A 182 -8.82 10.71 23.84
CA VAL A 182 -8.90 12.17 23.91
C VAL A 182 -9.63 12.72 22.69
N LEU A 183 -9.33 12.23 21.49
CA LEU A 183 -10.03 12.63 20.28
C LEU A 183 -11.50 12.19 20.28
N MET A 184 -11.82 10.99 20.78
CA MET A 184 -13.20 10.53 20.91
C MET A 184 -13.97 11.44 21.87
N THR A 185 -13.43 11.77 23.01
CA THR A 185 -14.05 12.68 23.99
C THR A 185 -14.23 14.10 23.42
N ALA A 186 -13.25 14.60 22.67
CA ALA A 186 -13.34 15.90 22.01
C ALA A 186 -14.42 15.90 20.91
N SER A 187 -14.55 14.81 20.15
CA SER A 187 -15.61 14.59 19.14
C SER A 187 -16.99 14.63 19.78
N SER A 188 -17.19 13.88 20.88
CA SER A 188 -18.43 13.87 21.65
C SER A 188 -18.77 15.25 22.18
N GLY A 189 -17.81 15.96 22.77
CA GLY A 189 -17.99 17.34 23.24
C GLY A 189 -18.41 18.29 22.12
N LEU A 190 -17.81 18.17 20.95
CA LEU A 190 -18.18 18.96 19.76
C LEU A 190 -19.61 18.63 19.28
N SER A 191 -19.98 17.36 19.24
CA SER A 191 -21.34 16.94 18.86
C SER A 191 -22.40 17.49 19.81
N ILE A 192 -22.17 17.43 21.14
CA ILE A 192 -23.04 18.01 22.14
C ILE A 192 -23.12 19.54 21.98
N PHE A 193 -22.00 20.21 21.75
CA PHE A 193 -21.95 21.65 21.52
C PHE A 193 -22.78 22.05 20.30
N LEU A 194 -22.62 21.33 19.16
CA LEU A 194 -23.36 21.59 17.94
C LEU A 194 -24.88 21.34 18.11
N SER A 195 -25.26 20.25 18.80
CA SER A 195 -26.68 19.96 19.09
C SER A 195 -27.31 20.99 20.02
N THR A 196 -26.55 21.51 20.99
CA THR A 196 -26.99 22.58 21.89
C THR A 196 -27.19 23.90 21.14
N LEU A 197 -26.26 24.23 20.23
CA LEU A 197 -26.41 25.39 19.34
C LEU A 197 -27.64 25.26 18.45
N GLN A 198 -27.89 24.06 17.89
CA GLN A 198 -29.07 23.79 17.07
C GLN A 198 -30.38 24.02 17.85
N ASN A 199 -30.44 23.51 19.08
CA ASN A 199 -31.64 23.63 19.89
C ASN A 199 -31.86 25.03 20.48
N SER A 200 -30.80 25.80 20.79
CA SER A 200 -30.90 27.07 21.52
C SER A 200 -30.87 28.31 20.63
N PHE A 201 -30.03 28.31 19.58
CA PHE A 201 -29.83 29.48 18.72
C PHE A 201 -30.45 29.35 17.34
N ILE A 202 -30.40 28.16 16.72
CA ILE A 202 -30.78 27.98 15.33
C ILE A 202 -32.29 27.82 15.16
N SER A 203 -32.98 27.32 16.19
CA SER A 203 -34.45 27.28 16.22
C SER A 203 -35.12 28.66 16.10
N GLN A 204 -34.39 29.74 16.47
CA GLN A 204 -34.87 31.13 16.30
C GLN A 204 -34.58 31.71 14.91
N TYR A 205 -33.68 31.10 14.13
CA TYR A 205 -33.30 31.59 12.78
C TYR A 205 -33.55 30.52 11.72
N PHE A 206 -34.75 30.45 11.23
CA PHE A 206 -35.25 29.50 10.21
C PHE A 206 -34.34 29.36 8.97
N PHE A 207 -33.55 30.41 8.64
CA PHE A 207 -32.63 30.40 7.50
C PHE A 207 -31.39 29.52 7.67
N PHE A 208 -30.94 29.24 8.91
CA PHE A 208 -29.72 28.47 9.18
C PHE A 208 -29.96 26.99 9.43
N THR A 209 -31.19 26.58 9.71
CA THR A 209 -31.55 25.17 10.00
C THR A 209 -31.14 24.21 8.89
N PRO A 210 -31.40 24.46 7.58
CA PRO A 210 -31.01 23.51 6.52
C PRO A 210 -29.49 23.42 6.34
N LEU A 211 -28.74 24.48 6.64
CA LEU A 211 -27.27 24.45 6.57
C LEU A 211 -26.67 23.55 7.66
N VAL A 212 -27.19 23.66 8.86
CA VAL A 212 -26.74 22.88 10.01
C VAL A 212 -27.11 21.40 9.85
N GLU A 213 -28.32 21.09 9.39
CA GLU A 213 -28.73 19.73 9.05
C GLU A 213 -27.82 19.14 7.96
N LEU A 214 -27.48 19.90 6.93
CA LEU A 214 -26.55 19.47 5.90
C LEU A 214 -25.18 19.14 6.47
N ILE A 215 -24.62 20.01 7.33
CA ILE A 215 -23.33 19.79 7.98
C ILE A 215 -23.36 18.53 8.84
N LEU A 216 -24.39 18.37 9.68
CA LEU A 216 -24.54 17.20 10.55
C LEU A 216 -24.66 15.90 9.75
N ASN A 217 -25.40 15.91 8.65
CA ASN A 217 -25.58 14.74 7.79
C ASN A 217 -24.29 14.38 7.02
N ILE A 218 -23.43 15.36 6.69
CA ILE A 218 -22.19 15.13 5.97
C ILE A 218 -21.04 14.74 6.91
N THR A 219 -21.10 15.15 8.17
CA THR A 219 -20.01 14.95 9.16
C THR A 219 -19.56 13.49 9.27
N PRO A 220 -20.41 12.46 9.37
CA PRO A 220 -19.96 11.06 9.42
C PRO A 220 -19.18 10.63 8.19
N TYR A 221 -19.56 11.10 7.01
CA TYR A 221 -18.85 10.83 5.77
C TYR A 221 -17.48 11.49 5.75
N LEU A 222 -17.38 12.76 6.21
CA LEU A 222 -16.11 13.47 6.31
C LEU A 222 -15.16 12.80 7.30
N ILE A 223 -15.65 12.38 8.45
CA ILE A 223 -14.83 11.67 9.46
C ILE A 223 -14.29 10.37 8.87
N THR A 224 -15.13 9.57 8.21
CA THR A 224 -14.72 8.31 7.58
C THR A 224 -13.68 8.55 6.48
N ILE A 225 -13.88 9.56 5.63
CA ILE A 225 -12.92 9.94 4.59
C ILE A 225 -11.59 10.36 5.19
N LEU A 226 -11.61 11.20 6.24
CA LEU A 226 -10.41 11.65 6.93
C LEU A 226 -9.68 10.50 7.63
N ALA A 227 -10.42 9.57 8.24
CA ALA A 227 -9.86 8.37 8.86
C ALA A 227 -9.11 7.51 7.83
N PHE A 228 -9.74 7.17 6.69
CA PHE A 228 -9.08 6.42 5.62
C PHE A 228 -7.89 7.19 5.03
N THR A 229 -8.03 8.51 4.82
CA THR A 229 -6.93 9.35 4.35
C THR A 229 -5.75 9.30 5.30
N GLY A 230 -6.01 9.43 6.61
CA GLY A 230 -5.00 9.32 7.65
C GLY A 230 -4.31 7.95 7.66
N LEU A 231 -5.07 6.85 7.53
CA LEU A 231 -4.52 5.50 7.43
C LEU A 231 -3.59 5.35 6.22
N TYR A 232 -4.02 5.82 5.04
CA TYR A 232 -3.23 5.69 3.80
C TYR A 232 -1.95 6.50 3.81
N ILE A 233 -1.90 7.60 4.56
CA ILE A 233 -0.71 8.46 4.66
C ILE A 233 0.23 7.98 5.78
N SER A 234 -0.31 7.53 6.91
CA SER A 234 0.48 7.26 8.12
C SER A 234 0.99 5.82 8.25
N LEU A 235 0.22 4.83 7.77
CA LEU A 235 0.58 3.41 7.93
C LEU A 235 1.77 2.99 7.08
N PRO A 236 1.86 3.31 5.77
CA PRO A 236 3.01 2.90 4.97
C PRO A 236 4.30 3.55 5.48
N ASN A 237 5.39 2.77 5.53
CA ASN A 237 6.71 3.30 5.89
C ASN A 237 7.38 4.02 4.72
N THR A 238 6.63 4.90 4.05
CA THR A 238 7.10 5.73 2.93
C THR A 238 6.37 7.06 2.88
N LYS A 239 6.85 7.99 2.05
CA LYS A 239 6.18 9.26 1.83
C LYS A 239 5.00 9.11 0.88
N VAL A 240 3.80 9.15 1.39
CA VAL A 240 2.57 9.21 0.60
C VAL A 240 2.19 10.66 0.38
N ARG A 241 1.96 11.06 -0.89
CA ARG A 241 1.48 12.40 -1.21
C ARG A 241 0.06 12.59 -0.71
N PHE A 242 -0.21 13.68 0.00
CA PHE A 242 -1.52 13.97 0.59
C PHE A 242 -2.69 13.82 -0.40
N VAL A 243 -2.53 14.34 -1.62
CA VAL A 243 -3.57 14.30 -2.67
C VAL A 243 -3.94 12.85 -3.02
N ASN A 244 -2.95 11.95 -3.15
CA ASN A 244 -3.19 10.55 -3.50
C ASN A 244 -3.85 9.77 -2.35
N GLY A 245 -3.43 10.04 -1.11
CA GLY A 245 -4.10 9.53 0.09
C GLY A 245 -5.53 10.02 0.22
N LEU A 246 -5.78 11.31 -0.06
CA LEU A 246 -7.11 11.92 -0.01
C LEU A 246 -8.05 11.34 -1.08
N VAL A 247 -7.61 11.20 -2.32
CA VAL A 247 -8.41 10.58 -3.40
C VAL A 247 -8.81 9.16 -3.01
N ALA A 248 -7.85 8.36 -2.53
CA ALA A 248 -8.13 7.01 -2.05
C ALA A 248 -9.09 7.03 -0.84
N GLY A 249 -8.88 7.95 0.11
CA GLY A 249 -9.73 8.13 1.29
C GLY A 249 -11.18 8.48 0.93
N ILE A 250 -11.39 9.36 -0.06
CA ILE A 250 -12.73 9.70 -0.57
C ILE A 250 -13.41 8.46 -1.16
N LEU A 251 -12.71 7.73 -2.05
CA LEU A 251 -13.28 6.54 -2.69
C LEU A 251 -13.60 5.45 -1.68
N SER A 252 -12.68 5.17 -0.76
CA SER A 252 -12.88 4.15 0.27
C SER A 252 -13.91 4.56 1.31
N GLY A 253 -13.94 5.84 1.70
CA GLY A 253 -14.93 6.36 2.62
C GLY A 253 -16.35 6.26 2.07
N ILE A 254 -16.55 6.64 0.81
CA ILE A 254 -17.85 6.50 0.14
C ILE A 254 -18.22 5.01 0.01
N ALA A 255 -17.30 4.16 -0.42
CA ALA A 255 -17.54 2.73 -0.56
C ALA A 255 -17.87 2.08 0.79
N PHE A 256 -17.17 2.47 1.86
CA PHE A 256 -17.43 1.97 3.21
C PHE A 256 -18.81 2.39 3.72
N GLN A 257 -19.20 3.66 3.57
CA GLN A 257 -20.51 4.15 4.00
C GLN A 257 -21.64 3.49 3.21
N PHE A 258 -21.46 3.29 1.91
CA PHE A 258 -22.41 2.55 1.09
C PHE A 258 -22.53 1.09 1.53
N PHE A 259 -21.41 0.45 1.79
CA PHE A 259 -21.39 -0.91 2.34
C PHE A 259 -22.07 -0.98 3.72
N GLN A 260 -21.79 -0.04 4.62
CA GLN A 260 -22.41 0.08 5.94
C GLN A 260 -23.95 0.18 5.84
N PHE A 261 -24.41 1.04 4.93
CA PHE A 261 -25.87 1.18 4.68
C PHE A 261 -26.50 -0.14 4.22
N ILE A 262 -25.88 -0.85 3.27
CA ILE A 262 -26.37 -2.16 2.79
C ILE A 262 -26.35 -3.18 3.93
N TYR A 263 -25.27 -3.20 4.71
CA TYR A 263 -25.10 -4.14 5.80
C TYR A 263 -26.18 -3.99 6.87
N ILE A 264 -26.42 -2.76 7.36
CA ILE A 264 -27.44 -2.46 8.36
C ILE A 264 -28.83 -2.79 7.80
N SER A 265 -29.14 -2.37 6.58
CA SER A 265 -30.42 -2.67 5.93
C SER A 265 -30.62 -4.18 5.75
N GLY A 266 -29.57 -4.90 5.38
CA GLY A 266 -29.59 -6.37 5.26
C GLY A 266 -29.76 -7.08 6.61
N GLN A 267 -29.13 -6.59 7.66
CA GLN A 267 -29.23 -7.13 9.01
C GLN A 267 -30.68 -7.01 9.55
N ILE A 268 -31.33 -5.87 9.32
CA ILE A 268 -32.76 -5.68 9.66
C ILE A 268 -33.63 -6.70 8.92
N TRP A 269 -33.32 -7.01 7.66
CA TRP A 269 -34.04 -7.99 6.87
C TRP A 269 -33.80 -9.42 7.37
N VAL A 270 -32.56 -9.79 7.67
CA VAL A 270 -32.19 -11.10 8.23
C VAL A 270 -32.79 -11.30 9.62
N SER A 271 -32.84 -10.28 10.46
CA SER A 271 -33.43 -10.39 11.81
C SER A 271 -34.92 -10.73 11.80
N LYS A 272 -35.65 -10.39 10.74
CA LYS A 272 -37.07 -10.82 10.55
C LYS A 272 -37.17 -12.33 10.27
N TYR A 273 -36.14 -12.97 9.77
CA TYR A 273 -36.05 -14.41 9.52
C TYR A 273 -35.37 -15.20 10.64
N ASN A 274 -35.07 -14.54 11.77
CA ASN A 274 -34.27 -15.06 12.90
C ASN A 274 -34.90 -16.27 13.64
N ALA A 275 -36.05 -16.77 13.23
CA ALA A 275 -36.68 -17.96 13.84
C ALA A 275 -35.80 -19.24 13.69
N ILE A 276 -34.84 -19.27 12.73
CA ILE A 276 -34.04 -20.47 12.44
C ILE A 276 -32.62 -20.35 13.00
N TYR A 277 -31.95 -19.17 12.90
CA TYR A 277 -30.55 -19.01 13.26
C TYR A 277 -30.27 -18.30 14.59
N GLY A 278 -31.23 -17.56 15.15
CA GLY A 278 -31.16 -16.89 16.46
C GLY A 278 -29.87 -16.05 16.60
N SER A 279 -29.27 -16.09 17.79
CA SER A 279 -28.02 -15.40 18.11
C SER A 279 -26.77 -15.97 17.38
N PHE A 280 -26.90 -17.14 16.71
CA PHE A 280 -25.79 -17.77 16.01
C PHE A 280 -25.40 -17.03 14.72
N ALA A 281 -26.32 -16.24 14.15
CA ALA A 281 -26.06 -15.44 12.95
C ALA A 281 -25.13 -14.24 13.20
N ALA A 282 -25.01 -13.75 14.42
CA ALA A 282 -24.26 -12.57 14.77
C ALA A 282 -22.75 -12.69 14.42
N LEU A 283 -22.13 -13.82 14.79
CA LEU A 283 -20.72 -14.03 14.53
C LEU A 283 -20.35 -14.11 13.03
N PRO A 284 -21.04 -14.91 12.19
CA PRO A 284 -20.82 -14.89 10.75
C PRO A 284 -21.05 -13.51 10.10
N LEU A 285 -22.06 -12.76 10.55
CA LEU A 285 -22.33 -11.41 10.05
C LEU A 285 -21.21 -10.44 10.43
N LEU A 286 -20.70 -10.50 11.66
CA LEU A 286 -19.56 -9.73 12.11
C LEU A 286 -18.31 -10.05 11.29
N LEU A 287 -18.04 -11.33 11.04
CA LEU A 287 -16.90 -11.75 10.22
C LEU A 287 -17.03 -11.24 8.78
N LEU A 288 -18.23 -11.30 8.19
CA LEU A 288 -18.49 -10.76 6.86
C LEU A 288 -18.25 -9.24 6.83
N TRP A 289 -18.75 -8.54 7.85
CA TRP A 289 -18.55 -7.10 7.97
C TRP A 289 -17.08 -6.72 8.08
N LEU A 290 -16.32 -7.38 8.95
CA LEU A 290 -14.88 -7.17 9.09
C LEU A 290 -14.12 -7.48 7.80
N GLN A 291 -14.47 -8.62 7.15
CA GLN A 291 -13.82 -9.05 5.91
C GLN A 291 -13.99 -8.02 4.78
N LEU A 292 -15.21 -7.52 4.58
CA LEU A 292 -15.49 -6.53 3.53
C LEU A 292 -14.95 -5.16 3.89
N SER A 293 -14.95 -4.79 5.17
CA SER A 293 -14.34 -3.54 5.66
C SER A 293 -12.83 -3.52 5.39
N TRP A 294 -12.12 -4.61 5.72
CA TRP A 294 -10.71 -4.75 5.40
C TRP A 294 -10.45 -4.76 3.90
N LEU A 295 -11.31 -5.43 3.11
CA LEU A 295 -11.17 -5.47 1.66
C LEU A 295 -11.29 -4.08 1.04
N ILE A 296 -12.26 -3.28 1.47
CA ILE A 296 -12.42 -1.87 1.05
C ILE A 296 -11.20 -1.05 1.46
N CYS A 297 -10.73 -1.21 2.69
CA CYS A 297 -9.56 -0.52 3.21
C CYS A 297 -8.29 -0.83 2.40
N LEU A 298 -8.00 -2.11 2.16
CA LEU A 298 -6.81 -2.53 1.41
C LEU A 298 -6.90 -2.16 -0.07
N PHE A 299 -8.10 -2.22 -0.67
CA PHE A 299 -8.29 -1.77 -2.06
C PHE A 299 -8.06 -0.27 -2.19
N GLY A 300 -8.48 0.53 -1.19
CA GLY A 300 -8.15 1.96 -1.13
C GLY A 300 -6.65 2.22 -0.99
N ALA A 301 -5.93 1.44 -0.19
CA ALA A 301 -4.47 1.52 -0.11
C ALA A 301 -3.82 1.25 -1.48
N GLU A 302 -4.33 0.26 -2.22
CA GLU A 302 -3.89 -0.04 -3.59
C GLU A 302 -4.19 1.10 -4.56
N ILE A 303 -5.36 1.76 -4.45
CA ILE A 303 -5.68 2.96 -5.23
C ILE A 303 -4.70 4.10 -4.91
N SER A 304 -4.37 4.31 -3.64
CA SER A 304 -3.38 5.33 -3.22
C SER A 304 -2.00 5.05 -3.82
N TYR A 305 -1.54 3.80 -3.74
CA TYR A 305 -0.29 3.34 -4.35
C TYR A 305 -0.30 3.51 -5.87
N ALA A 306 -1.34 3.01 -6.54
CA ALA A 306 -1.49 3.08 -7.98
C ALA A 306 -1.53 4.53 -8.48
N SER A 307 -2.28 5.41 -7.80
CA SER A 307 -2.37 6.83 -8.13
C SER A 307 -1.03 7.55 -8.03
N GLN A 308 -0.24 7.26 -6.99
CA GLN A 308 1.08 7.87 -6.82
C GLN A 308 2.11 7.35 -7.81
N ASN A 309 2.01 6.09 -8.20
CA ASN A 309 3.02 5.41 -9.00
C ASN A 309 2.60 5.18 -10.45
N VAL A 310 1.45 5.71 -10.89
CA VAL A 310 0.91 5.49 -12.25
C VAL A 310 1.93 5.81 -13.36
N LYS A 311 2.74 6.84 -13.17
CA LYS A 311 3.81 7.25 -14.10
C LYS A 311 4.92 6.21 -14.21
N LYS A 312 5.23 5.51 -13.11
CA LYS A 312 6.28 4.49 -13.03
C LYS A 312 5.94 3.21 -13.81
N PHE A 313 4.67 2.95 -14.05
CA PHE A 313 4.20 1.76 -14.78
C PHE A 313 4.17 1.94 -16.31
N SER A 314 4.56 3.11 -16.81
CA SER A 314 4.73 3.30 -18.25
C SER A 314 5.74 2.30 -18.79
N PHE A 315 5.42 1.63 -19.91
CA PHE A 315 6.25 0.59 -20.54
C PHE A 315 6.49 -0.70 -19.70
N GLU A 316 5.71 -0.98 -18.65
CA GLU A 316 5.90 -2.17 -17.80
C GLU A 316 5.89 -3.49 -18.60
N ARG A 317 5.03 -3.60 -19.61
CA ARG A 317 4.93 -4.82 -20.43
C ARG A 317 6.15 -5.01 -21.33
N ASP A 318 6.69 -3.94 -21.86
CA ASP A 318 7.91 -3.99 -22.67
C ASP A 318 9.12 -4.38 -21.81
N SER A 319 9.10 -4.05 -20.50
CA SER A 319 10.16 -4.41 -19.55
C SER A 319 10.20 -5.90 -19.18
N LYS A 320 9.07 -6.62 -19.27
CA LYS A 320 9.02 -8.07 -18.98
C LYS A 320 9.70 -8.94 -20.05
N ASN A 321 9.74 -8.46 -21.30
CA ASN A 321 10.31 -9.17 -22.45
C ASN A 321 11.57 -8.51 -23.01
N ILE A 322 12.29 -7.79 -22.14
CA ILE A 322 13.52 -7.12 -22.54
C ILE A 322 14.58 -8.15 -23.00
N SER A 323 15.20 -7.91 -24.15
CA SER A 323 16.30 -8.75 -24.61
C SER A 323 17.52 -8.60 -23.70
N ARG A 324 18.31 -9.67 -23.53
CA ARG A 324 19.56 -9.62 -22.76
C ARG A 324 20.45 -8.46 -23.20
N ARG A 325 20.68 -8.31 -24.51
CA ARG A 325 21.50 -7.23 -25.06
C ARG A 325 21.01 -5.83 -24.67
N TYR A 326 19.69 -5.63 -24.67
CA TYR A 326 19.13 -4.33 -24.30
C TYR A 326 19.18 -4.10 -22.77
N LYS A 327 19.06 -5.16 -21.97
CA LYS A 327 19.27 -5.09 -20.52
C LYS A 327 20.72 -4.74 -20.20
N ASP A 328 21.70 -5.37 -20.89
CA ASP A 328 23.12 -5.07 -20.73
C ASP A 328 23.41 -3.60 -21.09
N PHE A 329 22.81 -3.09 -22.18
CA PHE A 329 22.91 -1.68 -22.55
C PHE A 329 22.37 -0.75 -21.47
N LEU A 330 21.16 -1.02 -20.91
CA LEU A 330 20.59 -0.19 -19.84
C LEU A 330 21.44 -0.25 -18.56
N THR A 331 22.02 -1.39 -18.24
CA THR A 331 22.91 -1.54 -17.09
C THR A 331 24.19 -0.69 -17.28
N LEU A 332 24.77 -0.75 -18.46
CA LEU A 332 25.93 0.07 -18.83
C LEU A 332 25.58 1.57 -18.74
N LEU A 333 24.44 1.97 -19.29
CA LEU A 333 23.96 3.34 -19.27
C LEU A 333 23.78 3.85 -17.83
N ILE A 334 23.03 3.13 -16.99
CA ILE A 334 22.78 3.52 -15.59
C ILE A 334 24.08 3.61 -14.81
N ALA A 335 24.96 2.62 -14.93
CA ALA A 335 26.25 2.62 -14.26
C ALA A 335 27.11 3.82 -14.70
N SER A 336 27.20 4.12 -16.01
CA SER A 336 27.96 5.27 -16.52
C SER A 336 27.40 6.61 -16.04
N LEU A 337 26.07 6.76 -15.95
CA LEU A 337 25.43 7.97 -15.44
C LEU A 337 25.77 8.21 -13.96
N ILE A 338 25.72 7.16 -13.14
CA ILE A 338 26.09 7.24 -11.71
C ILE A 338 27.56 7.62 -11.55
N VAL A 339 28.46 6.95 -12.31
CA VAL A 339 29.90 7.24 -12.29
C VAL A 339 30.19 8.67 -12.73
N LYS A 340 29.62 9.12 -13.84
CA LYS A 340 29.80 10.49 -14.34
C LYS A 340 29.36 11.56 -13.37
N ARG A 341 28.20 11.34 -12.72
CA ARG A 341 27.66 12.28 -11.73
C ARG A 341 28.56 12.37 -10.50
N PHE A 342 29.10 11.22 -10.08
CA PHE A 342 30.06 11.15 -8.98
C PHE A 342 31.34 11.90 -9.30
N VAL A 343 31.91 11.71 -10.51
CA VAL A 343 33.14 12.42 -10.97
C VAL A 343 32.93 13.93 -11.00
N LYS A 344 31.72 14.40 -11.33
CA LYS A 344 31.37 15.83 -11.32
C LYS A 344 31.16 16.41 -9.92
N GLY A 345 31.14 15.57 -8.87
CA GLY A 345 30.84 16.00 -7.50
C GLY A 345 29.38 16.45 -7.28
N GLU A 346 28.46 16.03 -8.17
CA GLU A 346 27.05 16.36 -8.06
C GLU A 346 26.34 15.41 -7.06
N LYS A 347 25.15 15.84 -6.57
CA LYS A 347 24.31 15.02 -5.70
C LYS A 347 24.04 13.64 -6.33
N PRO A 348 24.23 12.52 -5.60
CA PRO A 348 23.97 11.18 -6.13
C PRO A 348 22.53 11.00 -6.59
N TYR A 349 22.31 10.18 -7.63
CA TYR A 349 20.97 9.87 -8.13
C TYR A 349 20.17 8.98 -7.19
N THR A 350 18.85 9.21 -7.14
CA THR A 350 17.88 8.22 -6.69
C THR A 350 17.40 7.36 -7.87
N ALA A 351 16.72 6.25 -7.59
CA ALA A 351 16.10 5.43 -8.63
C ALA A 351 15.05 6.21 -9.43
N ASP A 352 14.25 7.04 -8.74
CA ASP A 352 13.21 7.86 -9.36
C ASP A 352 13.82 8.94 -10.27
N GLU A 353 14.88 9.64 -9.84
CA GLU A 353 15.58 10.65 -10.66
C GLU A 353 16.15 10.04 -11.94
N LEU A 354 16.75 8.83 -11.87
CA LEU A 354 17.25 8.12 -13.05
C LEU A 354 16.13 7.72 -14.01
N SER A 355 15.02 7.19 -13.44
CA SER A 355 13.85 6.79 -14.22
C SER A 355 13.23 7.98 -14.97
N ASP A 356 13.00 9.08 -14.27
CA ASP A 356 12.33 10.26 -14.82
C ASP A 356 13.20 11.03 -15.82
N ALA A 357 14.49 11.26 -15.48
CA ALA A 357 15.39 12.01 -16.33
C ALA A 357 15.69 11.32 -17.67
N TYR A 358 15.84 9.99 -17.65
CA TYR A 358 16.25 9.21 -18.82
C TYR A 358 15.12 8.35 -19.41
N ARG A 359 13.89 8.46 -18.89
CA ARG A 359 12.71 7.72 -19.34
C ARG A 359 12.90 6.20 -19.34
N ILE A 360 13.66 5.70 -18.38
CA ILE A 360 13.86 4.27 -18.18
C ILE A 360 12.77 3.77 -17.24
N PRO A 361 12.03 2.69 -17.57
CA PRO A 361 10.99 2.16 -16.67
C PRO A 361 11.56 1.91 -15.27
N ILE A 362 10.91 2.46 -14.24
CA ILE A 362 11.39 2.40 -12.85
C ILE A 362 11.69 0.97 -12.39
N ARG A 363 10.87 0.00 -12.80
CA ARG A 363 11.08 -1.41 -12.49
C ARG A 363 12.42 -1.93 -12.99
N ILE A 364 12.80 -1.59 -14.23
CA ILE A 364 14.10 -1.97 -14.81
C ILE A 364 15.20 -1.23 -14.07
N THR A 365 15.03 0.07 -13.85
CA THR A 365 15.98 0.89 -13.11
C THR A 365 16.28 0.31 -11.73
N THR A 366 15.25 0.01 -10.94
CA THR A 366 15.40 -0.57 -9.60
C THR A 366 16.03 -1.96 -9.66
N GLN A 367 15.63 -2.81 -10.62
CA GLN A 367 16.23 -4.14 -10.79
C GLN A 367 17.71 -4.06 -11.14
N ILE A 368 18.10 -3.11 -12.01
CA ILE A 368 19.50 -2.90 -12.39
C ILE A 368 20.30 -2.33 -11.21
N LEU A 369 19.75 -1.35 -10.50
CA LEU A 369 20.40 -0.77 -9.32
C LEU A 369 20.63 -1.83 -8.25
N TYR A 370 19.63 -2.66 -7.96
CA TYR A 370 19.78 -3.80 -7.04
C TYR A 370 20.91 -4.75 -7.50
N GLN A 371 20.90 -5.14 -8.79
CA GLN A 371 21.94 -6.01 -9.34
C GLN A 371 23.34 -5.39 -9.24
N LEU A 372 23.49 -4.10 -9.53
CA LEU A 372 24.78 -3.38 -9.43
C LEU A 372 25.25 -3.25 -7.97
N THR A 373 24.32 -3.14 -7.01
CA THR A 373 24.63 -3.10 -5.57
C THR A 373 25.09 -4.46 -5.08
N GLU A 374 24.42 -5.55 -5.46
CA GLU A 374 24.84 -6.93 -5.16
C GLU A 374 26.24 -7.26 -5.74
N LEU A 375 26.55 -6.74 -6.93
CA LEU A 375 27.87 -6.87 -7.57
C LEU A 375 28.95 -5.96 -6.95
N HIS A 376 28.58 -5.15 -5.95
CA HIS A 376 29.48 -4.16 -5.31
C HIS A 376 30.11 -3.17 -6.31
N ILE A 377 29.39 -2.84 -7.38
CA ILE A 377 29.79 -1.80 -8.34
C ILE A 377 29.33 -0.44 -7.88
N ILE A 378 28.12 -0.40 -7.26
CA ILE A 378 27.55 0.78 -6.61
C ILE A 378 27.20 0.45 -5.17
N ILE A 379 27.02 1.48 -4.33
CA ILE A 379 26.51 1.37 -2.97
C ILE A 379 25.34 2.33 -2.76
N GLU A 380 24.48 1.94 -1.83
CA GLU A 380 23.41 2.79 -1.32
C GLU A 380 23.98 3.78 -0.30
N VAL A 381 23.61 5.05 -0.43
CA VAL A 381 24.02 6.12 0.49
C VAL A 381 22.83 6.97 0.90
N ASN A 382 22.82 7.40 2.13
CA ASN A 382 21.88 8.41 2.60
C ASN A 382 22.47 9.80 2.32
N TYR A 383 21.78 10.62 1.55
CA TYR A 383 22.20 11.96 1.20
C TYR A 383 21.07 12.95 1.55
N GLY A 384 21.30 13.77 2.59
CA GLY A 384 20.31 14.71 3.12
C GLY A 384 19.59 14.20 4.37
N ASP A 385 18.59 14.95 4.84
CA ASP A 385 17.91 14.73 6.13
C ASP A 385 16.86 13.60 6.11
N ASP A 386 16.57 13.03 4.95
CA ASP A 386 15.54 12.00 4.81
C ASP A 386 16.14 10.61 4.63
N GLU A 387 16.27 9.87 5.73
CA GLU A 387 16.80 8.50 5.75
C GLU A 387 16.01 7.50 4.88
N ARG A 388 14.83 7.88 4.40
CA ARG A 388 13.96 7.02 3.56
C ARG A 388 14.27 7.12 2.08
N VAL A 389 15.09 8.09 1.68
CA VAL A 389 15.46 8.30 0.28
C VAL A 389 16.86 7.74 0.05
N VAL A 390 16.93 6.64 -0.71
CA VAL A 390 18.17 5.98 -1.05
C VAL A 390 18.78 6.61 -2.31
N HIS A 391 20.06 6.95 -2.24
CA HIS A 391 20.85 7.45 -3.33
C HIS A 391 21.95 6.44 -3.70
N TYR A 392 22.48 6.51 -4.91
CA TYR A 392 23.45 5.55 -5.42
C TYR A 392 24.73 6.24 -5.86
N GLN A 393 25.88 5.67 -5.44
CA GLN A 393 27.20 6.11 -5.85
C GLN A 393 28.12 4.92 -6.15
N PRO A 394 29.26 5.10 -6.87
CA PRO A 394 30.22 4.03 -7.09
C PRO A 394 30.76 3.45 -5.79
N ALA A 395 30.89 2.12 -5.72
CA ALA A 395 31.43 1.39 -4.57
C ALA A 395 32.96 1.23 -4.64
N ILE A 396 33.52 1.38 -5.85
CA ILE A 396 34.93 1.19 -6.13
C ILE A 396 35.49 2.39 -6.90
N ASP A 397 36.81 2.46 -7.02
CA ASP A 397 37.50 3.53 -7.76
C ASP A 397 36.98 3.61 -9.22
N VAL A 398 36.48 4.79 -9.58
CA VAL A 398 35.92 5.07 -10.91
C VAL A 398 36.93 4.86 -12.07
N ASN A 399 38.22 4.88 -11.78
CA ASN A 399 39.26 4.58 -12.75
C ASN A 399 39.48 3.08 -12.98
N LYS A 400 38.82 2.23 -12.23
CA LYS A 400 38.83 0.77 -12.38
C LYS A 400 37.54 0.24 -13.01
N ILE A 401 36.50 1.05 -13.12
CA ILE A 401 35.21 0.61 -13.68
C ILE A 401 35.27 0.81 -15.19
N THR A 402 35.62 -0.26 -15.89
CA THR A 402 35.58 -0.31 -17.36
C THR A 402 34.32 -1.02 -17.85
N VAL A 403 34.00 -0.87 -19.14
CA VAL A 403 32.90 -1.62 -19.79
C VAL A 403 33.10 -3.12 -19.63
N SER A 404 34.34 -3.59 -19.89
CA SER A 404 34.72 -5.00 -19.74
C SER A 404 34.52 -5.51 -18.31
N TYR A 405 34.99 -4.73 -17.33
CA TYR A 405 34.81 -5.06 -15.91
C TYR A 405 33.33 -5.23 -15.54
N LEU A 406 32.49 -4.26 -15.95
CA LEU A 406 31.04 -4.32 -15.68
C LEU A 406 30.42 -5.56 -16.31
N LEU A 407 30.65 -5.83 -17.59
CA LEU A 407 30.04 -6.96 -18.30
C LEU A 407 30.49 -8.30 -17.72
N THR A 408 31.77 -8.44 -17.35
CA THR A 408 32.29 -9.66 -16.69
C THR A 408 31.58 -9.91 -15.37
N ARG A 409 31.49 -8.87 -14.52
CA ARG A 409 30.80 -9.01 -13.24
C ARG A 409 29.30 -9.34 -13.40
N MET A 410 28.65 -8.83 -14.45
CA MET A 410 27.26 -9.17 -14.77
C MET A 410 27.11 -10.62 -15.26
N ASP A 411 28.05 -11.12 -16.04
CA ASP A 411 28.02 -12.50 -16.52
C ASP A 411 28.23 -13.53 -15.39
N GLU A 412 29.00 -13.18 -14.38
CA GLU A 412 29.25 -13.99 -13.19
C GLU A 412 28.12 -13.89 -12.14
N TYR A 413 27.12 -13.01 -12.35
CA TYR A 413 26.04 -12.81 -11.39
C TYR A 413 25.06 -13.98 -11.39
N GLY A 414 24.96 -14.64 -10.23
CA GLY A 414 24.06 -15.76 -10.00
C GLY A 414 24.78 -16.99 -9.50
N SER A 415 24.09 -18.11 -9.43
CA SER A 415 24.66 -19.39 -9.00
C SER A 415 24.97 -20.27 -10.18
N GLU A 416 26.22 -20.73 -10.26
CA GLU A 416 26.67 -21.78 -11.19
C GLU A 416 26.74 -23.17 -10.51
N ASN A 417 26.35 -23.24 -9.23
CA ASN A 417 26.47 -24.46 -8.43
C ASN A 417 25.27 -25.43 -8.69
N PHE A 418 25.19 -25.93 -9.93
CA PHE A 418 24.24 -26.97 -10.31
C PHE A 418 24.95 -28.33 -10.39
N LYS A 419 24.19 -29.44 -10.19
CA LYS A 419 24.70 -30.81 -10.31
C LYS A 419 24.95 -31.25 -11.77
N ILE A 420 25.32 -30.32 -12.65
CA ILE A 420 25.67 -30.60 -14.04
C ILE A 420 27.19 -30.74 -14.12
N ASP A 421 27.67 -31.84 -14.69
CA ASP A 421 29.11 -32.08 -14.83
C ASP A 421 29.68 -31.29 -16.02
N THR A 422 29.99 -30.02 -15.73
CA THR A 422 30.66 -29.11 -16.67
C THR A 422 32.16 -29.39 -16.82
N SER A 423 32.73 -30.21 -15.93
CA SER A 423 34.16 -30.54 -15.92
C SER A 423 34.53 -31.70 -16.85
N LYS A 424 33.64 -32.69 -17.01
CA LYS A 424 33.89 -33.89 -17.82
C LYS A 424 32.87 -34.04 -18.94
N LEU A 425 31.60 -34.24 -18.62
CA LEU A 425 30.56 -34.62 -19.59
C LEU A 425 30.28 -33.49 -20.59
N PHE A 426 30.17 -32.25 -20.13
CA PHE A 426 29.82 -31.07 -20.92
C PHE A 426 30.96 -30.06 -21.02
N SER A 427 32.20 -30.54 -20.85
CA SER A 427 33.39 -29.68 -20.82
C SER A 427 33.65 -28.92 -22.14
N LYS A 428 33.24 -29.48 -23.27
CA LYS A 428 33.44 -28.85 -24.61
C LYS A 428 32.49 -27.65 -24.76
N GLU A 429 31.24 -27.80 -24.42
CA GLU A 429 30.24 -26.74 -24.52
C GLU A 429 30.56 -25.60 -23.56
N TRP A 430 30.91 -25.94 -22.31
CA TRP A 430 31.27 -24.96 -21.29
C TRP A 430 32.52 -24.15 -21.68
N LYS A 431 33.61 -24.82 -22.14
CA LYS A 431 34.80 -24.15 -22.60
C LYS A 431 34.57 -23.30 -23.85
N ALA A 432 33.74 -23.73 -24.79
CA ALA A 432 33.37 -22.95 -25.94
C ALA A 432 32.66 -21.64 -25.56
N LEU A 433 31.70 -21.71 -24.61
CA LEU A 433 31.00 -20.55 -24.09
C LEU A 433 32.01 -19.57 -23.42
N LEU A 434 32.83 -20.06 -22.49
CA LEU A 434 33.81 -19.21 -21.78
C LEU A 434 34.78 -18.54 -22.74
N LYS A 435 35.31 -19.28 -23.71
CA LYS A 435 36.22 -18.72 -24.71
C LYS A 435 35.55 -17.61 -25.53
N THR A 436 34.33 -17.82 -25.97
CA THR A 436 33.56 -16.80 -26.70
C THR A 436 33.38 -15.52 -25.85
N ARG A 437 33.11 -15.67 -24.55
CA ARG A 437 32.97 -14.56 -23.61
C ARG A 437 34.28 -13.80 -23.43
N GLU A 438 35.40 -14.52 -23.22
CA GLU A 438 36.72 -13.93 -23.11
C GLU A 438 37.14 -13.17 -24.38
N ASP A 439 36.89 -13.74 -25.57
CA ASP A 439 37.20 -13.09 -26.84
C ASP A 439 36.40 -11.81 -27.05
N MET A 440 35.09 -11.80 -26.66
CA MET A 440 34.26 -10.59 -26.68
C MET A 440 34.77 -9.50 -25.72
N ILE A 441 35.25 -9.88 -24.54
CA ILE A 441 35.80 -8.95 -23.54
C ILE A 441 37.13 -8.38 -24.00
N LYS A 442 38.01 -9.21 -24.58
CA LYS A 442 39.31 -8.79 -25.09
C LYS A 442 39.25 -7.89 -26.34
N ALA A 443 38.22 -8.02 -27.14
CA ALA A 443 37.97 -7.20 -28.32
C ALA A 443 37.54 -5.76 -28.02
N ASN A 444 37.09 -5.49 -26.81
CA ASN A 444 36.74 -4.13 -26.37
C ASN A 444 37.97 -3.44 -25.77
N ASP A 445 38.38 -2.30 -26.35
CA ASP A 445 39.28 -1.36 -25.68
C ASP A 445 38.71 -1.08 -24.29
N ASN A 446 39.62 -0.95 -23.32
CA ASN A 446 39.31 -0.83 -21.89
C ASN A 446 38.70 0.54 -21.55
N ILE A 447 37.57 0.86 -22.17
CA ILE A 447 36.88 2.15 -22.04
C ILE A 447 36.34 2.27 -20.62
N LEU A 448 36.71 3.34 -19.93
CA LEU A 448 36.21 3.67 -18.61
C LEU A 448 34.76 4.18 -18.69
N LEU A 449 33.89 3.79 -17.72
CA LEU A 449 32.51 4.26 -17.69
C LEU A 449 32.37 5.79 -17.56
N LYS A 450 33.37 6.44 -16.96
CA LYS A 450 33.38 7.90 -16.84
C LYS A 450 33.59 8.60 -18.19
N ASP A 451 34.23 7.94 -19.16
CA ASP A 451 34.59 8.51 -20.46
C ASP A 451 33.59 8.20 -21.57
N LEU A 452 32.59 7.31 -21.30
CA LEU A 452 31.46 7.06 -22.19
C LEU A 452 30.58 8.30 -22.35
#